data_e23cf4cbbf1499106187fd0cc5fe6c7d
#
_entry.id   e23cf4cbbf1499106187fd0cc5fe6c7d
#
_cell.length_a   1.000
_cell.length_b   1.000
_cell.length_c   1.000
_cell.angle_alpha   90.00
_cell.angle_beta   90.00
_cell.angle_gamma   90.00
#
_symmetry.space_group_name_H-M   'P 1'
#
loop_
_entity.id
_entity.type
_entity.pdbx_description
1 polymer ?
#
loop_
_entity_poly.entity_id
_entity_poly.type
_entity_poly.pdbx_seq_one_letter_code
_entity_poly.pdbx_strand_id
1 'polypeptide(L)'
;LELSKPERAGSTVTATPEFTIFENQELDVKFIAPVGWLLQQPEKSSEDAPDVVAVGPKIDGINPYISLTVKDVKGKTFDDLITTKNNILQQAVYQNQLEILSQQKIKSNVYQTEAIGSFQTNDVSLKIKFIEVMILSNEKSYTFAYSNTVENFNNELSKFNESINSFEILSESSNIIKLNQESSSEQEGGGCLIATATYGSEMSQQVQQLRELRDNQLLQTESGTAFMSTFNDIYYSFSPIIADYERENPYFKEAV
;
A
#
# COMPACT_ATOMS: atom_id res chain seq x y z
N LEU A 1 22.17 -18.06 -18.79
CA LEU A 1 20.74 -18.38 -18.89
C LEU A 1 20.00 -17.31 -18.09
N GLU A 2 19.52 -16.26 -18.78
CA GLU A 2 18.63 -15.27 -18.21
C GLU A 2 17.24 -15.90 -18.08
N LEU A 3 16.77 -16.03 -16.84
CA LEU A 3 15.38 -16.37 -16.55
C LEU A 3 14.55 -15.10 -16.71
N SER A 4 13.90 -14.94 -17.86
CA SER A 4 12.86 -13.94 -18.04
C SER A 4 11.70 -14.27 -17.10
N LYS A 5 11.41 -13.39 -16.10
CA LYS A 5 10.17 -13.44 -15.33
C LYS A 5 8.98 -13.27 -16.29
N PRO A 6 7.88 -14.01 -16.10
CA PRO A 6 6.67 -13.76 -16.88
C PRO A 6 6.12 -12.36 -16.51
N GLU A 7 6.03 -11.49 -17.51
CA GLU A 7 5.25 -10.27 -17.39
C GLU A 7 3.77 -10.64 -17.16
N ARG A 8 3.13 -10.04 -16.17
CA ARG A 8 1.67 -10.13 -16.03
C ARG A 8 1.04 -9.60 -17.31
N ALA A 9 0.15 -10.38 -17.90
CA ALA A 9 -0.59 -9.97 -19.08
C ALA A 9 -1.38 -8.68 -18.78
N GLY A 10 -1.22 -7.66 -19.63
CA GLY A 10 -2.00 -6.42 -19.56
C GLY A 10 -1.30 -5.19 -18.95
N SER A 11 -0.05 -5.30 -18.47
CA SER A 11 0.71 -4.13 -18.00
C SER A 11 1.61 -3.57 -19.09
N THR A 12 1.51 -2.26 -19.32
CA THR A 12 2.44 -1.51 -20.17
C THR A 12 3.21 -0.50 -19.32
N VAL A 13 4.53 -0.55 -19.38
CA VAL A 13 5.43 0.45 -18.78
C VAL A 13 6.18 1.11 -19.91
N THR A 14 5.93 2.40 -20.11
CA THR A 14 6.61 3.19 -21.13
C THR A 14 7.47 4.25 -20.44
N ALA A 15 8.78 4.15 -20.56
CA ALA A 15 9.72 5.14 -20.06
C ALA A 15 10.04 6.15 -21.14
N THR A 16 9.97 7.44 -20.81
CA THR A 16 10.46 8.56 -21.63
C THR A 16 11.61 9.24 -20.88
N PRO A 17 12.41 10.14 -21.53
CA PRO A 17 13.48 10.87 -20.85
C PRO A 17 13.01 11.68 -19.63
N GLU A 18 11.73 12.00 -19.55
CA GLU A 18 11.19 12.88 -18.52
C GLU A 18 10.28 12.16 -17.49
N PHE A 19 9.65 11.01 -17.83
CA PHE A 19 8.77 10.30 -16.91
C PHE A 19 8.50 8.85 -17.35
N THR A 20 8.05 8.02 -16.39
CA THR A 20 7.60 6.65 -16.62
C THR A 20 6.07 6.59 -16.50
N ILE A 21 5.37 6.22 -17.58
CA ILE A 21 3.93 6.03 -17.57
C ILE A 21 3.64 4.57 -17.19
N PHE A 22 2.83 4.39 -16.16
CA PHE A 22 2.23 3.11 -15.83
C PHE A 22 0.79 3.08 -16.35
N GLU A 23 0.43 2.04 -17.09
CA GLU A 23 -0.92 1.79 -17.55
C GLU A 23 -1.22 0.29 -17.43
N ASN A 24 -2.34 -0.04 -16.78
CA ASN A 24 -2.78 -1.41 -16.57
C ASN A 24 -4.30 -1.50 -16.73
N GLN A 25 -4.74 -2.29 -17.71
CA GLN A 25 -6.16 -2.46 -18.07
C GLN A 25 -6.92 -3.31 -17.05
N GLU A 26 -6.27 -4.28 -16.38
CA GLU A 26 -6.91 -5.12 -15.37
C GLU A 26 -7.20 -4.34 -14.08
N LEU A 27 -6.26 -3.49 -13.69
CA LEU A 27 -6.43 -2.58 -12.56
C LEU A 27 -7.29 -1.37 -12.92
N ASP A 28 -7.51 -1.14 -14.22
CA ASP A 28 -8.29 0.00 -14.74
C ASP A 28 -7.64 1.35 -14.43
N VAL A 29 -6.28 1.44 -14.48
CA VAL A 29 -5.55 2.62 -14.02
C VAL A 29 -4.45 3.04 -14.98
N LYS A 30 -4.16 4.36 -14.95
CA LYS A 30 -3.00 4.97 -15.57
C LYS A 30 -2.47 6.09 -14.68
N PHE A 31 -1.15 6.21 -14.55
CA PHE A 31 -0.52 7.33 -13.87
C PHE A 31 0.96 7.48 -14.28
N ILE A 32 1.55 8.62 -13.93
CA ILE A 32 2.97 8.90 -14.12
C ILE A 32 3.72 8.56 -12.84
N ALA A 33 4.68 7.66 -12.92
CA ALA A 33 5.61 7.39 -11.82
C ALA A 33 6.74 8.43 -11.80
N PRO A 34 7.29 8.78 -10.62
CA PRO A 34 8.36 9.74 -10.52
C PRO A 34 9.60 9.33 -11.32
N VAL A 35 10.26 10.29 -11.97
CA VAL A 35 11.49 10.06 -12.70
C VAL A 35 12.58 9.53 -11.78
N GLY A 36 13.24 8.46 -12.19
CA GLY A 36 14.33 7.83 -11.44
C GLY A 36 13.88 6.92 -10.30
N TRP A 37 12.56 6.75 -10.10
CA TRP A 37 12.04 5.76 -9.15
C TRP A 37 11.86 4.39 -9.81
N LEU A 38 12.12 3.35 -9.04
CA LEU A 38 11.96 1.97 -9.50
C LEU A 38 10.48 1.56 -9.40
N LEU A 39 9.84 1.41 -10.56
CA LEU A 39 8.46 0.96 -10.64
C LEU A 39 8.40 -0.57 -10.66
N GLN A 40 7.57 -1.15 -9.80
CA GLN A 40 7.40 -2.60 -9.65
C GLN A 40 5.93 -2.96 -9.48
N GLN A 41 5.56 -4.14 -9.95
CA GLN A 41 4.32 -4.84 -9.59
C GLN A 41 4.71 -6.04 -8.73
N PRO A 42 4.59 -5.94 -7.39
CA PRO A 42 4.89 -7.06 -6.51
C PRO A 42 3.90 -8.21 -6.73
N GLU A 43 4.31 -9.42 -6.41
CA GLU A 43 3.35 -10.52 -6.31
C GLU A 43 2.37 -10.20 -5.19
N LYS A 44 1.07 -10.29 -5.48
CA LYS A 44 0.03 -9.94 -4.53
C LYS A 44 -0.06 -11.04 -3.46
N SER A 45 0.40 -10.74 -2.27
CA SER A 45 0.37 -11.66 -1.13
C SER A 45 -0.98 -11.64 -0.38
N SER A 46 -1.82 -10.64 -0.64
CA SER A 46 -3.19 -10.50 -0.14
C SER A 46 -3.93 -9.47 -0.99
N GLU A 47 -5.26 -9.37 -0.83
CA GLU A 47 -6.06 -8.31 -1.48
C GLU A 47 -5.62 -6.91 -1.04
N ASP A 48 -5.03 -6.80 0.13
CA ASP A 48 -4.58 -5.55 0.74
C ASP A 48 -3.15 -5.16 0.34
N ALA A 49 -2.40 -6.09 -0.28
CA ALA A 49 -1.06 -5.78 -0.77
C ALA A 49 -1.11 -4.81 -1.95
N PRO A 50 -0.11 -3.91 -2.09
CA PRO A 50 -0.04 -3.01 -3.22
C PRO A 50 0.00 -3.76 -4.56
N ASP A 51 -0.77 -3.28 -5.51
CA ASP A 51 -0.71 -3.77 -6.90
C ASP A 51 0.47 -3.18 -7.65
N VAL A 52 0.84 -1.95 -7.29
CA VAL A 52 1.96 -1.23 -7.90
C VAL A 52 2.71 -0.46 -6.83
N VAL A 53 4.03 -0.46 -6.95
CA VAL A 53 4.91 0.33 -6.08
C VAL A 53 5.93 1.09 -6.91
N ALA A 54 6.22 2.32 -6.51
CA ALA A 54 7.36 3.08 -6.99
C ALA A 54 8.28 3.39 -5.81
N VAL A 55 9.54 2.96 -5.91
CA VAL A 55 10.55 3.07 -4.85
C VAL A 55 11.58 4.10 -5.29
N GLY A 56 11.70 5.16 -4.54
CA GLY A 56 12.66 6.24 -4.82
C GLY A 56 14.08 5.91 -4.37
N PRO A 57 15.05 6.74 -4.74
CA PRO A 57 16.42 6.59 -4.30
C PRO A 57 16.51 6.73 -2.77
N LYS A 58 17.40 5.95 -2.17
CA LYS A 58 17.63 5.94 -0.73
C LYS A 58 18.17 7.29 -0.23
N ILE A 59 17.54 7.83 0.80
CA ILE A 59 17.96 9.06 1.51
C ILE A 59 18.05 8.71 3.00
N ASP A 60 19.20 8.92 3.61
CA ASP A 60 19.48 8.61 5.02
C ASP A 60 19.12 7.16 5.41
N GLY A 61 19.38 6.21 4.49
CA GLY A 61 19.12 4.80 4.70
C GLY A 61 17.69 4.35 4.40
N ILE A 62 16.78 5.25 4.07
CA ILE A 62 15.36 4.98 3.80
C ILE A 62 15.00 5.36 2.37
N ASN A 63 14.22 4.52 1.71
CA ASN A 63 13.66 4.81 0.39
C ASN A 63 12.29 5.48 0.55
N PRO A 64 12.02 6.62 -0.12
CA PRO A 64 10.66 7.09 -0.28
C PRO A 64 9.85 6.10 -1.13
N TYR A 65 8.56 5.99 -0.83
CA TYR A 65 7.72 4.92 -1.36
C TYR A 65 6.35 5.45 -1.78
N ILE A 66 5.94 5.15 -3.01
CA ILE A 66 4.58 5.37 -3.50
C ILE A 66 3.96 4.00 -3.78
N SER A 67 2.70 3.80 -3.37
CA SER A 67 1.95 2.58 -3.64
C SER A 67 0.58 2.88 -4.18
N LEU A 68 0.05 1.97 -5.00
CA LEU A 68 -1.33 1.91 -5.42
C LEU A 68 -1.89 0.53 -5.06
N THR A 69 -3.01 0.54 -4.34
CA THR A 69 -3.80 -0.66 -4.04
C THR A 69 -5.19 -0.51 -4.64
N VAL A 70 -5.65 -1.53 -5.33
CA VAL A 70 -6.99 -1.58 -5.94
C VAL A 70 -7.78 -2.73 -5.34
N LYS A 71 -8.97 -2.44 -4.80
CA LYS A 71 -9.85 -3.43 -4.18
C LYS A 71 -11.25 -3.37 -4.74
N ASP A 72 -11.86 -4.54 -4.89
CA ASP A 72 -13.31 -4.65 -5.13
C ASP A 72 -14.06 -4.39 -3.80
N VAL A 73 -14.99 -3.44 -3.82
CA VAL A 73 -15.75 -3.03 -2.63
C VAL A 73 -17.25 -3.05 -2.89
N LYS A 74 -17.71 -4.04 -3.67
CA LYS A 74 -19.11 -4.21 -4.01
C LYS A 74 -20.05 -4.10 -2.82
N GLY A 75 -21.12 -3.31 -2.99
CA GLY A 75 -22.14 -3.12 -1.97
C GLY A 75 -21.74 -2.23 -0.80
N LYS A 76 -20.51 -1.70 -0.75
CA LYS A 76 -20.09 -0.72 0.27
C LYS A 76 -20.27 0.70 -0.24
N THR A 77 -20.77 1.57 0.62
CA THR A 77 -20.80 3.01 0.34
C THR A 77 -19.45 3.64 0.68
N PHE A 78 -19.19 4.82 0.14
CA PHE A 78 -17.96 5.56 0.46
C PHE A 78 -17.86 5.92 1.96
N ASP A 79 -18.99 6.22 2.60
CA ASP A 79 -19.03 6.53 4.03
C ASP A 79 -18.78 5.28 4.89
N ASP A 80 -19.16 4.08 4.43
CA ASP A 80 -18.80 2.81 5.08
C ASP A 80 -17.29 2.58 5.06
N LEU A 81 -16.64 2.84 3.91
CA LEU A 81 -15.19 2.73 3.77
C LEU A 81 -14.46 3.72 4.68
N ILE A 82 -14.90 4.99 4.70
CA ILE A 82 -14.33 6.02 5.57
C ILE A 82 -14.50 5.62 7.04
N THR A 83 -15.69 5.15 7.43
CA THR A 83 -15.97 4.73 8.82
C THR A 83 -15.08 3.57 9.24
N THR A 84 -14.96 2.55 8.39
CA THR A 84 -14.10 1.40 8.64
C THR A 84 -12.64 1.83 8.82
N LYS A 85 -12.13 2.64 7.90
CA LYS A 85 -10.78 3.20 7.96
C LYS A 85 -10.55 4.01 9.25
N ASN A 86 -11.46 4.90 9.58
CA ASN A 86 -11.33 5.75 10.77
C ASN A 86 -11.29 4.94 12.07
N ASN A 87 -12.10 3.90 12.19
CA ASN A 87 -12.10 3.02 13.36
C ASN A 87 -10.73 2.38 13.59
N ILE A 88 -10.06 1.96 12.53
CA ILE A 88 -8.74 1.31 12.61
C ILE A 88 -7.65 2.34 12.92
N LEU A 89 -7.67 3.49 12.26
CA LEU A 89 -6.74 4.58 12.58
C LEU A 89 -6.84 4.98 14.05
N GLN A 90 -8.06 5.09 14.60
CA GLN A 90 -8.27 5.40 16.02
C GLN A 90 -7.72 4.32 16.95
N GLN A 91 -7.79 3.04 16.58
CA GLN A 91 -7.16 1.97 17.37
C GLN A 91 -5.63 2.10 17.39
N ALA A 92 -5.01 2.40 16.24
CA ALA A 92 -3.56 2.62 16.17
C ALA A 92 -3.13 3.87 16.98
N VAL A 93 -3.95 4.92 16.98
CA VAL A 93 -3.75 6.11 17.84
C VAL A 93 -3.82 5.72 19.32
N TYR A 94 -4.83 4.93 19.71
CA TYR A 94 -4.97 4.46 21.10
C TYR A 94 -3.77 3.63 21.57
N GLN A 95 -3.14 2.89 20.66
CA GLN A 95 -1.93 2.10 20.93
C GLN A 95 -0.63 2.94 20.89
N ASN A 96 -0.70 4.25 20.68
CA ASN A 96 0.44 5.15 20.49
C ASN A 96 1.35 4.78 19.28
N GLN A 97 0.80 4.09 18.29
CA GLN A 97 1.51 3.71 17.08
C GLN A 97 1.31 4.71 15.94
N LEU A 98 0.29 5.55 16.04
CA LEU A 98 -0.10 6.49 15.00
C LEU A 98 -0.50 7.85 15.58
N GLU A 99 -0.09 8.91 14.89
CA GLU A 99 -0.56 10.29 15.07
C GLU A 99 -1.26 10.74 13.78
N ILE A 100 -2.57 11.02 13.85
CA ILE A 100 -3.32 11.54 12.72
C ILE A 100 -3.10 13.06 12.63
N LEU A 101 -2.57 13.54 11.51
CA LEU A 101 -2.33 14.96 11.26
C LEU A 101 -3.55 15.62 10.61
N SER A 102 -4.13 14.97 9.61
CA SER A 102 -5.33 15.46 8.94
C SER A 102 -6.15 14.34 8.32
N GLN A 103 -7.46 14.57 8.26
CA GLN A 103 -8.41 13.71 7.55
C GLN A 103 -9.46 14.60 6.90
N GLN A 104 -9.68 14.44 5.59
CA GLN A 104 -10.63 15.29 4.88
C GLN A 104 -11.27 14.61 3.68
N LYS A 105 -12.56 14.85 3.51
CA LYS A 105 -13.29 14.48 2.29
C LYS A 105 -13.06 15.57 1.24
N ILE A 106 -12.19 15.29 0.25
CA ILE A 106 -11.82 16.25 -0.80
C ILE A 106 -12.97 16.42 -1.81
N LYS A 107 -13.62 15.28 -2.17
CA LYS A 107 -14.77 15.21 -3.07
C LYS A 107 -15.77 14.18 -2.52
N SER A 108 -16.91 14.04 -3.16
CA SER A 108 -17.94 13.06 -2.76
C SER A 108 -17.40 11.62 -2.69
N ASN A 109 -16.38 11.30 -3.47
CA ASN A 109 -15.77 9.99 -3.60
C ASN A 109 -14.25 9.98 -3.40
N VAL A 110 -13.67 11.05 -2.80
CA VAL A 110 -12.23 11.16 -2.54
C VAL A 110 -11.99 11.56 -1.09
N TYR A 111 -11.23 10.74 -0.37
CA TYR A 111 -10.86 10.95 1.03
C TYR A 111 -9.35 10.91 1.21
N GLN A 112 -8.80 11.90 1.90
CA GLN A 112 -7.38 12.00 2.19
C GLN A 112 -7.13 11.83 3.68
N THR A 113 -6.09 11.07 4.00
CA THR A 113 -5.54 10.92 5.35
C THR A 113 -4.06 11.27 5.33
N GLU A 114 -3.60 12.02 6.31
CA GLU A 114 -2.19 12.29 6.57
C GLU A 114 -1.87 11.93 8.02
N ALA A 115 -0.85 11.12 8.23
CA ALA A 115 -0.52 10.64 9.57
C ALA A 115 0.99 10.32 9.70
N ILE A 116 1.43 10.12 10.96
CA ILE A 116 2.77 9.67 11.31
C ILE A 116 2.66 8.36 12.06
N GLY A 117 3.25 7.30 11.51
CA GLY A 117 3.49 6.04 12.20
C GLY A 117 4.77 6.13 13.04
N SER A 118 4.72 5.61 14.26
CA SER A 118 5.86 5.59 15.19
C SER A 118 6.24 4.15 15.49
N PHE A 119 7.49 3.82 15.18
CA PHE A 119 8.09 2.52 15.46
C PHE A 119 9.18 2.73 16.48
N GLN A 120 9.01 2.16 17.66
CA GLN A 120 9.91 2.36 18.77
C GLN A 120 10.41 1.01 19.28
N THR A 121 11.72 0.85 19.30
CA THR A 121 12.42 -0.25 19.97
C THR A 121 13.26 0.32 21.10
N ASN A 122 13.96 -0.52 21.87
CA ASN A 122 14.76 -0.05 23.00
C ASN A 122 15.82 0.99 22.60
N ASP A 123 16.35 0.92 21.38
CA ASP A 123 17.49 1.73 20.93
C ASP A 123 17.19 2.59 19.69
N VAL A 124 16.08 2.37 18.99
CA VAL A 124 15.75 3.06 17.74
C VAL A 124 14.32 3.55 17.75
N SER A 125 14.14 4.81 17.40
CA SER A 125 12.82 5.41 17.14
C SER A 125 12.77 5.84 15.67
N LEU A 126 11.89 5.23 14.90
CA LEU A 126 11.66 5.59 13.50
C LEU A 126 10.24 6.15 13.34
N LYS A 127 10.16 7.34 12.75
CA LYS A 127 8.87 7.97 12.41
C LYS A 127 8.73 8.07 10.90
N ILE A 128 7.66 7.44 10.41
CA ILE A 128 7.29 7.48 9.00
C ILE A 128 6.04 8.32 8.85
N LYS A 129 6.14 9.37 8.07
CA LYS A 129 4.99 10.18 7.67
C LYS A 129 4.43 9.61 6.37
N PHE A 130 3.12 9.54 6.28
CA PHE A 130 2.44 9.14 5.05
C PHE A 130 1.24 10.03 4.74
N ILE A 131 0.94 10.14 3.47
CA ILE A 131 -0.30 10.70 2.93
C ILE A 131 -0.94 9.64 2.04
N GLU A 132 -2.22 9.46 2.19
CA GLU A 132 -3.00 8.48 1.47
C GLU A 132 -4.26 9.12 0.91
N VAL A 133 -4.55 8.85 -0.36
CA VAL A 133 -5.75 9.29 -1.07
C VAL A 133 -6.54 8.07 -1.51
N MET A 134 -7.73 7.89 -0.92
CA MET A 134 -8.68 6.85 -1.28
C MET A 134 -9.73 7.42 -2.22
N ILE A 135 -9.95 6.75 -3.35
CA ILE A 135 -10.92 7.11 -4.38
C ILE A 135 -11.88 5.93 -4.55
N LEU A 136 -13.19 6.16 -4.50
CA LEU A 136 -14.19 5.16 -4.84
C LEU A 136 -14.73 5.43 -6.25
N SER A 137 -14.65 4.44 -7.12
CA SER A 137 -15.24 4.47 -8.45
C SER A 137 -15.59 3.07 -8.92
N ASN A 138 -16.77 2.91 -9.55
CA ASN A 138 -17.20 1.66 -10.19
C ASN A 138 -17.07 0.42 -9.29
N GLU A 139 -17.50 0.52 -8.01
CA GLU A 139 -17.39 -0.53 -7.00
C GLU A 139 -15.94 -0.97 -6.67
N LYS A 140 -14.95 -0.20 -7.10
CA LYS A 140 -13.55 -0.37 -6.73
C LYS A 140 -13.07 0.78 -5.85
N SER A 141 -12.23 0.48 -4.87
CA SER A 141 -11.48 1.45 -4.08
C SER A 141 -10.04 1.49 -4.60
N TYR A 142 -9.57 2.68 -4.93
CA TYR A 142 -8.20 2.96 -5.35
C TYR A 142 -7.53 3.73 -4.22
N THR A 143 -6.52 3.13 -3.62
CA THR A 143 -5.75 3.76 -2.54
C THR A 143 -4.36 4.09 -3.04
N PHE A 144 -4.08 5.38 -3.19
CA PHE A 144 -2.80 5.91 -3.62
C PHE A 144 -2.08 6.53 -2.42
N ALA A 145 -0.92 6.00 -2.04
CA ALA A 145 -0.22 6.43 -0.84
C ALA A 145 1.24 6.81 -1.13
N TYR A 146 1.76 7.76 -0.36
CA TYR A 146 3.17 8.12 -0.31
C TYR A 146 3.66 8.09 1.13
N SER A 147 4.83 7.53 1.34
CA SER A 147 5.47 7.50 2.65
C SER A 147 6.97 7.80 2.58
N ASN A 148 7.47 8.42 3.64
CA ASN A 148 8.90 8.73 3.84
C ASN A 148 9.15 9.00 5.33
N THR A 149 10.42 9.13 5.74
CA THR A 149 10.72 9.66 7.07
C THR A 149 10.12 11.07 7.23
N VAL A 150 9.81 11.45 8.46
CA VAL A 150 9.25 12.80 8.75
C VAL A 150 10.14 13.90 8.21
N GLU A 151 11.46 13.73 8.36
CA GLU A 151 12.49 14.69 7.95
C GLU A 151 12.55 14.88 6.43
N ASN A 152 12.39 13.78 5.67
CA ASN A 152 12.53 13.77 4.22
C ASN A 152 11.20 13.79 3.46
N PHE A 153 10.07 13.80 4.17
CA PHE A 153 8.73 13.72 3.56
C PHE A 153 8.48 14.82 2.54
N ASN A 154 8.79 16.06 2.89
CA ASN A 154 8.53 17.22 2.03
C ASN A 154 9.47 17.30 0.82
N ASN A 155 10.64 16.65 0.88
CA ASN A 155 11.62 16.70 -0.22
C ASN A 155 11.10 16.02 -1.48
N GLU A 156 10.29 14.96 -1.33
CA GLU A 156 9.77 14.16 -2.43
C GLU A 156 8.24 14.32 -2.64
N LEU A 157 7.57 15.13 -1.81
CA LEU A 157 6.12 15.31 -1.84
C LEU A 157 5.61 15.83 -3.19
N SER A 158 6.41 16.68 -3.88
CA SER A 158 6.04 17.18 -5.21
C SER A 158 5.92 16.06 -6.23
N LYS A 159 6.76 15.03 -6.16
CA LYS A 159 6.73 13.86 -7.04
C LYS A 159 5.47 13.02 -6.82
N PHE A 160 5.07 12.85 -5.55
CA PHE A 160 3.78 12.22 -5.24
C PHE A 160 2.61 13.03 -5.83
N ASN A 161 2.64 14.36 -5.66
CA ASN A 161 1.59 15.22 -6.18
C ASN A 161 1.49 15.15 -7.71
N GLU A 162 2.61 15.05 -8.42
CA GLU A 162 2.61 14.81 -9.87
C GLU A 162 1.98 13.48 -10.22
N SER A 163 2.35 12.41 -9.50
CA SER A 163 1.81 11.07 -9.73
C SER A 163 0.30 11.01 -9.47
N ILE A 164 -0.19 11.50 -8.33
CA ILE A 164 -1.63 11.46 -8.00
C ILE A 164 -2.45 12.38 -8.92
N ASN A 165 -1.91 13.52 -9.33
CA ASN A 165 -2.58 14.43 -10.28
C ASN A 165 -2.68 13.85 -11.69
N SER A 166 -1.80 12.92 -12.05
CA SER A 166 -1.82 12.21 -13.33
C SER A 166 -2.64 10.92 -13.29
N PHE A 167 -3.18 10.56 -12.11
CA PHE A 167 -3.93 9.32 -11.93
C PHE A 167 -5.28 9.38 -12.66
N GLU A 168 -5.50 8.40 -13.50
CA GLU A 168 -6.72 8.24 -14.31
C GLU A 168 -7.28 6.83 -14.11
N ILE A 169 -8.59 6.75 -13.99
CA ILE A 169 -9.36 5.50 -14.08
C ILE A 169 -9.79 5.36 -15.54
N LEU A 170 -9.28 4.35 -16.22
CA LEU A 170 -9.40 4.21 -17.68
C LEU A 170 -10.85 4.04 -18.11
N SER A 171 -11.66 3.33 -17.34
CA SER A 171 -13.08 3.12 -17.63
C SER A 171 -13.93 4.39 -17.51
N GLU A 172 -13.49 5.38 -16.76
CA GLU A 172 -14.16 6.69 -16.67
C GLU A 172 -13.80 7.62 -17.83
N SER A 173 -12.61 7.46 -18.40
CA SER A 173 -12.15 8.23 -19.57
C SER A 173 -12.79 7.75 -20.88
N SER A 174 -13.40 6.57 -20.89
CA SER A 174 -13.99 5.91 -22.06
C SER A 174 -15.49 5.78 -21.89
N ASN A 175 -16.26 6.78 -22.32
CA ASN A 175 -17.65 6.54 -22.68
C ASN A 175 -17.71 5.67 -23.95
N ILE A 176 -17.42 4.36 -23.88
CA ILE A 176 -17.86 3.38 -24.91
C ILE A 176 -17.62 1.94 -24.40
N ILE A 177 -18.76 1.23 -24.27
CA ILE A 177 -18.99 -0.21 -24.39
C ILE A 177 -18.69 -1.10 -23.17
N LYS A 178 -19.79 -1.57 -22.59
CA LYS A 178 -19.93 -2.75 -21.72
C LYS A 178 -19.62 -4.04 -22.48
N LEU A 179 -18.94 -4.99 -21.82
CA LEU A 179 -19.26 -6.42 -21.93
C LEU A 179 -18.74 -7.19 -20.71
N ASN A 180 -19.62 -8.03 -20.17
CA ASN A 180 -19.46 -8.87 -19.00
C ASN A 180 -18.37 -9.93 -19.18
N GLN A 181 -17.59 -10.20 -18.15
CA GLN A 181 -17.19 -11.57 -17.80
C GLN A 181 -16.80 -11.66 -16.31
N GLU A 182 -17.42 -12.62 -15.64
CA GLU A 182 -17.13 -13.04 -14.27
C GLU A 182 -15.83 -13.83 -14.23
N SER A 183 -15.00 -13.60 -13.23
CA SER A 183 -14.00 -14.58 -12.81
C SER A 183 -13.82 -14.58 -11.30
N SER A 184 -13.83 -15.77 -10.77
CA SER A 184 -13.72 -16.17 -9.39
C SER A 184 -12.32 -15.91 -8.82
N SER A 185 -12.26 -15.38 -7.60
CA SER A 185 -11.04 -15.18 -6.84
C SER A 185 -10.71 -16.38 -5.97
N GLU A 186 -9.50 -16.90 -6.06
CA GLU A 186 -8.89 -17.76 -5.06
C GLU A 186 -8.07 -16.92 -4.08
N GLN A 187 -8.25 -17.22 -2.80
CA GLN A 187 -7.74 -16.46 -1.66
C GLN A 187 -6.37 -17.02 -1.24
N GLU A 188 -5.30 -16.28 -1.46
CA GLU A 188 -3.98 -16.59 -0.88
C GLU A 188 -3.58 -15.57 0.20
N GLY A 189 -3.01 -16.08 1.30
CA GLY A 189 -2.78 -15.35 2.53
C GLY A 189 -1.72 -14.25 2.44
N GLY A 190 -2.01 -13.09 3.01
CA GLY A 190 -1.15 -11.91 3.06
C GLY A 190 0.15 -12.10 3.83
N GLY A 191 1.24 -11.49 3.32
CA GLY A 191 2.56 -11.56 3.92
C GLY A 191 2.72 -10.64 5.14
N CYS A 192 3.47 -11.11 6.13
CA CYS A 192 3.92 -10.32 7.28
C CYS A 192 5.31 -9.74 6.95
N LEU A 193 5.39 -8.63 6.19
CA LEU A 193 6.64 -8.11 5.64
C LEU A 193 7.71 -7.83 6.71
N ILE A 194 7.36 -7.12 7.78
CA ILE A 194 8.28 -6.81 8.89
C ILE A 194 8.72 -8.13 9.57
N ALA A 195 7.77 -8.97 9.99
CA ALA A 195 8.12 -10.24 10.63
C ALA A 195 8.96 -11.15 9.73
N THR A 196 8.69 -11.17 8.42
CA THR A 196 9.50 -11.92 7.44
C THR A 196 10.91 -11.35 7.33
N ALA A 197 11.08 -10.04 7.37
CA ALA A 197 12.40 -9.39 7.38
C ALA A 197 13.16 -9.70 8.68
N THR A 198 12.48 -9.62 9.83
CA THR A 198 13.04 -9.93 11.15
C THR A 198 13.55 -11.38 11.24
N TYR A 199 12.70 -12.34 10.88
CA TYR A 199 13.01 -13.77 11.00
C TYR A 199 13.65 -14.38 9.74
N GLY A 200 13.87 -13.59 8.70
CA GLY A 200 14.62 -13.94 7.49
C GLY A 200 13.90 -14.88 6.52
N SER A 201 12.72 -15.38 6.85
CA SER A 201 11.96 -16.29 5.98
C SER A 201 10.46 -16.26 6.30
N GLU A 202 9.63 -16.31 5.27
CA GLU A 202 8.19 -16.54 5.42
C GLU A 202 7.85 -17.89 6.05
N MET A 203 8.75 -18.86 5.96
CA MET A 203 8.60 -20.21 6.52
C MET A 203 9.10 -20.32 7.96
N SER A 204 9.60 -19.24 8.56
CA SER A 204 10.01 -19.26 9.98
C SER A 204 8.82 -19.56 10.88
N GLN A 205 9.06 -20.28 11.96
CA GLN A 205 8.01 -20.73 12.89
C GLN A 205 7.20 -19.55 13.43
N GLN A 206 7.85 -18.44 13.72
CA GLN A 206 7.24 -17.22 14.26
C GLN A 206 6.29 -16.58 13.23
N VAL A 207 6.71 -16.50 11.96
CA VAL A 207 5.87 -15.96 10.89
C VAL A 207 4.66 -16.88 10.65
N GLN A 208 4.86 -18.20 10.69
CA GLN A 208 3.76 -19.15 10.56
C GLN A 208 2.75 -19.03 11.71
N GLN A 209 3.21 -18.88 12.95
CA GLN A 209 2.31 -18.65 14.09
C GLN A 209 1.48 -17.36 13.97
N LEU A 210 2.08 -16.27 13.46
CA LEU A 210 1.35 -15.03 13.21
C LEU A 210 0.29 -15.20 12.12
N ARG A 211 0.62 -15.94 11.05
CA ARG A 211 -0.34 -16.28 9.99
C ARG A 211 -1.48 -17.15 10.52
N GLU A 212 -1.17 -18.18 11.29
CA GLU A 212 -2.18 -19.04 11.93
C GLU A 212 -3.12 -18.26 12.85
N LEU A 213 -2.58 -17.33 13.65
CA LEU A 213 -3.39 -16.45 14.51
C LEU A 213 -4.32 -15.57 13.68
N ARG A 214 -3.80 -14.96 12.63
CA ARG A 214 -4.59 -14.15 11.69
C ARG A 214 -5.70 -15.01 11.05
N ASP A 215 -5.32 -16.12 10.44
CA ASP A 215 -6.21 -16.92 9.60
C ASP A 215 -7.26 -17.67 10.42
N ASN A 216 -6.88 -18.19 11.60
CA ASN A 216 -7.76 -19.02 12.43
C ASN A 216 -8.57 -18.24 13.48
N GLN A 217 -8.22 -16.98 13.77
CA GLN A 217 -8.93 -16.18 14.78
C GLN A 217 -9.49 -14.89 14.19
N LEU A 218 -8.65 -14.07 13.54
CA LEU A 218 -9.09 -12.76 13.05
C LEU A 218 -9.96 -12.88 11.80
N LEU A 219 -9.53 -13.63 10.79
CA LEU A 219 -10.26 -13.74 9.52
C LEU A 219 -11.52 -14.63 9.60
N GLN A 220 -11.75 -15.31 10.73
CA GLN A 220 -12.96 -16.11 10.94
C GLN A 220 -14.17 -15.27 11.40
N THR A 221 -14.01 -13.98 11.61
CA THR A 221 -15.08 -13.07 12.04
C THR A 221 -15.22 -11.92 11.06
N GLU A 222 -16.45 -11.44 10.82
CA GLU A 222 -16.70 -10.26 9.97
C GLU A 222 -15.92 -9.03 10.46
N SER A 223 -15.91 -8.80 11.78
CA SER A 223 -15.17 -7.68 12.37
C SER A 223 -13.66 -7.85 12.24
N GLY A 224 -13.14 -9.07 12.37
CA GLY A 224 -11.72 -9.36 12.18
C GLY A 224 -11.29 -9.23 10.73
N THR A 225 -12.11 -9.67 9.80
CA THR A 225 -11.86 -9.49 8.35
C THR A 225 -11.85 -8.01 7.97
N ALA A 226 -12.86 -7.24 8.42
CA ALA A 226 -12.91 -5.79 8.18
C ALA A 226 -11.73 -5.06 8.83
N PHE A 227 -11.34 -5.47 10.05
CA PHE A 227 -10.14 -4.97 10.71
C PHE A 227 -8.88 -5.23 9.89
N MET A 228 -8.63 -6.50 9.51
CA MET A 228 -7.43 -6.89 8.78
C MET A 228 -7.34 -6.19 7.41
N SER A 229 -8.46 -6.04 6.71
CA SER A 229 -8.50 -5.33 5.44
C SER A 229 -7.91 -3.91 5.58
N THR A 230 -8.45 -3.11 6.50
CA THR A 230 -7.99 -1.73 6.65
C THR A 230 -6.65 -1.63 7.40
N PHE A 231 -6.36 -2.54 8.33
CA PHE A 231 -5.05 -2.64 8.96
C PHE A 231 -3.96 -2.86 7.90
N ASN A 232 -4.18 -3.75 6.95
CA ASN A 232 -3.24 -4.03 5.88
C ASN A 232 -3.00 -2.81 4.98
N ASP A 233 -4.02 -2.00 4.67
CA ASP A 233 -3.84 -0.76 3.90
C ASP A 233 -2.83 0.18 4.58
N ILE A 234 -3.00 0.37 5.89
CA ILE A 234 -2.09 1.19 6.69
C ILE A 234 -0.73 0.50 6.80
N TYR A 235 -0.71 -0.80 7.11
CA TYR A 235 0.52 -1.57 7.27
C TYR A 235 1.37 -1.53 6.00
N TYR A 236 0.80 -1.76 4.82
CA TYR A 236 1.53 -1.73 3.56
C TYR A 236 1.96 -0.33 3.12
N SER A 237 1.38 0.73 3.67
CA SER A 237 1.84 2.09 3.38
C SER A 237 3.24 2.39 3.95
N PHE A 238 3.66 1.69 5.01
CA PHE A 238 4.96 1.91 5.67
C PHE A 238 5.83 0.64 5.83
N SER A 239 5.23 -0.56 5.89
CA SER A 239 5.96 -1.80 6.19
C SER A 239 7.09 -2.14 5.22
N PRO A 240 7.03 -1.81 3.91
CA PRO A 240 8.16 -2.03 3.02
C PRO A 240 9.40 -1.24 3.45
N ILE A 241 9.22 0.01 3.91
CA ILE A 241 10.31 0.86 4.40
C ILE A 241 10.96 0.23 5.65
N ILE A 242 10.13 -0.23 6.58
CA ILE A 242 10.60 -0.88 7.81
C ILE A 242 11.33 -2.18 7.49
N ALA A 243 10.76 -3.04 6.64
CA ALA A 243 11.35 -4.30 6.24
C ALA A 243 12.69 -4.13 5.50
N ASP A 244 12.83 -3.09 4.68
CA ASP A 244 14.09 -2.77 4.01
C ASP A 244 15.14 -2.26 5.00
N TYR A 245 14.73 -1.43 5.96
CA TYR A 245 15.64 -0.95 7.01
C TYR A 245 16.12 -2.08 7.92
N GLU A 246 15.27 -3.06 8.26
CA GLU A 246 15.66 -4.26 9.02
C GLU A 246 16.69 -5.11 8.28
N ARG A 247 16.54 -5.30 6.96
CA ARG A 247 17.48 -6.07 6.15
C ARG A 247 18.87 -5.49 6.12
N GLU A 248 18.98 -4.16 6.23
CA GLU A 248 20.23 -3.43 6.11
C GLU A 248 20.86 -3.05 7.46
N ASN A 249 20.07 -3.04 8.54
CA ASN A 249 20.52 -2.65 9.86
C ASN A 249 20.35 -3.81 10.87
N PRO A 250 21.44 -4.59 11.13
CA PRO A 250 21.38 -5.73 12.05
C PRO A 250 20.92 -5.36 13.46
N TYR A 251 21.30 -4.18 13.96
CA TYR A 251 20.91 -3.71 15.29
C TYR A 251 19.41 -3.42 15.39
N PHE A 252 18.85 -2.85 14.33
CA PHE A 252 17.40 -2.63 14.26
C PHE A 252 16.65 -3.96 14.17
N LYS A 253 17.15 -4.91 13.38
CA LYS A 253 16.58 -6.25 13.24
C LYS A 253 16.52 -7.02 14.56
N GLU A 254 17.53 -6.88 15.43
CA GLU A 254 17.53 -7.53 16.75
C GLU A 254 16.57 -6.87 17.74
N ALA A 255 16.15 -5.64 17.47
CA ALA A 255 15.31 -4.84 18.36
C ALA A 255 13.81 -4.93 18.02
N VAL A 256 13.45 -5.32 16.80
CA VAL A 256 12.08 -5.54 16.30
C VAL A 256 11.63 -6.97 16.53
#